data_ebc65b0af20baad0dd7fbc6589bfc57a
#
_entry.id   ebc65b0af20baad0dd7fbc6589bfc57a
#
_cell.length_a   1.000
_cell.length_b   1.000
_cell.length_c   1.000
_cell.angle_alpha   90.00
_cell.angle_beta   90.00
_cell.angle_gamma   90.00
#
_symmetry.space_group_name_H-M   'P 1'
#
loop_
_entity.id
_entity.type
_entity.pdbx_description
1 polymer ?
#
loop_
_entity_poly.entity_id
_entity_poly.type
_entity_poly.pdbx_seq_one_letter_code
_entity_poly.pdbx_strand_id
1 'polypeptide(L)'
;IANRGEIACRIAATCRRLGIKTVAVYSDADSHAQHVKACDEAFHIGAAPAKESYLQVAKIIEVAKATGAQAIHPGYGFLSENEAFAKACADNQLVFIGPPSSAIAAMGSKSAAKSLMEKAKVPLVPGYHGDNQDASFLQKQADSIGYPVLLKASAGGGGKGMRIVESAAAFEEALASCKIGRAH
;
A
#
# COMPACT_ATOMS: atom_id res chain seq x y z
N ILE A 1 -4.27 16.21 4.77
CA ILE A 1 -3.36 15.08 5.06
C ILE A 1 -4.23 13.84 5.36
N ALA A 2 -4.24 12.86 4.45
CA ALA A 2 -5.08 11.65 4.55
C ALA A 2 -4.35 10.53 5.34
N ASN A 3 -3.92 10.85 6.54
CA ASN A 3 -3.23 9.92 7.44
C ASN A 3 -3.34 10.43 8.89
N ARG A 4 -2.73 9.70 9.83
CA ARG A 4 -2.75 10.02 11.26
C ARG A 4 -1.36 9.85 11.89
N GLY A 5 -1.27 10.18 13.19
CA GLY A 5 -0.09 9.91 14.00
C GLY A 5 1.16 10.66 13.57
N GLU A 6 2.30 10.01 13.68
CA GLU A 6 3.61 10.60 13.43
C GLU A 6 3.75 11.15 12.02
N ILE A 7 3.36 10.38 10.99
CA ILE A 7 3.53 10.83 9.61
C ILE A 7 2.72 12.10 9.31
N ALA A 8 1.51 12.21 9.84
CA ALA A 8 0.71 13.42 9.66
C ALA A 8 1.35 14.63 10.34
N CYS A 9 1.90 14.47 11.55
CA CYS A 9 2.67 15.52 12.24
C CYS A 9 3.91 15.94 11.45
N ARG A 10 4.64 14.98 10.89
CA ARG A 10 5.85 15.25 10.08
C ARG A 10 5.52 16.05 8.83
N ILE A 11 4.44 15.68 8.12
CA ILE A 11 3.96 16.40 6.94
C ILE A 11 3.54 17.81 7.33
N ALA A 12 2.72 17.96 8.38
CA ALA A 12 2.27 19.27 8.88
C ALA A 12 3.44 20.20 9.24
N ALA A 13 4.47 19.68 9.89
CA ALA A 13 5.67 20.45 10.22
C ALA A 13 6.39 20.97 8.98
N THR A 14 6.48 20.18 7.91
CA THR A 14 7.09 20.62 6.65
C THR A 14 6.21 21.65 5.93
N CYS A 15 4.90 21.40 5.87
CA CYS A 15 3.95 22.36 5.28
C CYS A 15 4.01 23.72 5.97
N ARG A 16 4.07 23.73 7.31
CA ARG A 16 4.21 24.98 8.08
C ARG A 16 5.48 25.76 7.70
N ARG A 17 6.63 25.07 7.55
CA ARG A 17 7.87 25.73 7.11
C ARG A 17 7.79 26.31 5.70
N LEU A 18 6.94 25.73 4.85
CA LEU A 18 6.71 26.17 3.47
C LEU A 18 5.56 27.18 3.34
N GLY A 19 4.90 27.56 4.45
CA GLY A 19 3.75 28.45 4.42
C GLY A 19 2.48 27.82 3.83
N ILE A 20 2.39 26.49 3.81
CA ILE A 20 1.26 25.73 3.28
C ILE A 20 0.31 25.39 4.42
N LYS A 21 -0.95 25.79 4.30
CA LYS A 21 -2.00 25.42 5.26
C LYS A 21 -2.33 23.93 5.18
N THR A 22 -2.69 23.37 6.32
CA THR A 22 -2.90 21.93 6.48
C THR A 22 -4.26 21.62 7.09
N VAL A 23 -4.91 20.60 6.52
CA VAL A 23 -6.16 20.00 7.06
C VAL A 23 -5.86 18.58 7.51
N ALA A 24 -6.10 18.27 8.78
CA ALA A 24 -6.08 16.92 9.29
C ALA A 24 -7.43 16.25 9.09
N VAL A 25 -7.43 14.92 8.97
CA VAL A 25 -8.61 14.09 9.16
C VAL A 25 -8.40 13.19 10.38
N TYR A 26 -9.46 12.87 11.13
CA TYR A 26 -9.34 12.04 12.32
C TYR A 26 -10.56 11.16 12.56
N SER A 27 -10.34 9.98 13.15
CA SER A 27 -11.37 9.08 13.63
C SER A 27 -11.76 9.42 15.07
N ASP A 28 -12.82 8.80 15.59
CA ASP A 28 -13.25 8.96 16.98
C ASP A 28 -12.09 8.77 17.99
N ALA A 29 -11.27 7.74 17.77
CA ALA A 29 -10.15 7.42 18.64
C ALA A 29 -9.02 8.46 18.60
N ASP A 30 -8.93 9.24 17.53
CA ASP A 30 -7.84 10.17 17.29
C ASP A 30 -8.21 11.64 17.53
N SER A 31 -9.40 11.92 18.09
CA SER A 31 -9.93 13.28 18.28
C SER A 31 -8.99 14.22 19.06
N HIS A 32 -8.18 13.67 19.97
CA HIS A 32 -7.21 14.41 20.76
C HIS A 32 -5.75 14.16 20.35
N ALA A 33 -5.54 13.47 19.23
CA ALA A 33 -4.21 13.09 18.75
C ALA A 33 -3.37 14.32 18.37
N GLN A 34 -2.05 14.15 18.42
CA GLN A 34 -1.10 15.22 18.16
C GLN A 34 -1.23 15.82 16.75
N HIS A 35 -1.53 15.01 15.73
CA HIS A 35 -1.68 15.48 14.36
C HIS A 35 -2.88 16.42 14.18
N VAL A 36 -3.96 16.21 14.94
CA VAL A 36 -5.13 17.11 14.96
C VAL A 36 -4.73 18.50 15.44
N LYS A 37 -3.89 18.57 16.49
CA LYS A 37 -3.38 19.84 17.04
C LYS A 37 -2.29 20.48 16.18
N ALA A 38 -1.59 19.66 15.37
CA ALA A 38 -0.47 20.12 14.55
C ALA A 38 -0.90 20.77 13.23
N CYS A 39 -2.12 20.52 12.76
CA CYS A 39 -2.68 21.08 11.55
C CYS A 39 -3.47 22.37 11.82
N ASP A 40 -3.71 23.17 10.79
CA ASP A 40 -4.47 24.42 10.89
C ASP A 40 -5.97 24.17 11.07
N GLU A 41 -6.48 23.12 10.45
CA GLU A 41 -7.87 22.67 10.53
C GLU A 41 -7.90 21.14 10.73
N ALA A 42 -9.00 20.62 11.29
CA ALA A 42 -9.18 19.18 11.48
C ALA A 42 -10.65 18.77 11.34
N PHE A 43 -10.89 17.64 10.64
CA PHE A 43 -12.23 17.14 10.35
C PHE A 43 -12.38 15.68 10.76
N HIS A 44 -13.49 15.41 11.42
CA HIS A 44 -13.89 14.06 11.79
C HIS A 44 -14.36 13.27 10.57
N ILE A 45 -13.88 12.04 10.42
CA ILE A 45 -14.18 11.20 9.26
C ILE A 45 -14.81 9.84 9.59
N GLY A 46 -15.09 9.56 10.85
CA GLY A 46 -15.82 8.35 11.26
C GLY A 46 -15.23 7.63 12.44
N ALA A 47 -15.71 6.39 12.65
CA ALA A 47 -15.37 5.56 13.77
C ALA A 47 -13.91 5.12 13.81
N ALA A 48 -13.47 4.59 14.98
CA ALA A 48 -12.08 4.20 15.23
C ALA A 48 -11.48 3.18 14.22
N PRO A 49 -12.24 2.16 13.72
CA PRO A 49 -11.71 1.26 12.72
C PRO A 49 -11.35 1.99 11.43
N ALA A 50 -10.15 1.73 10.89
CA ALA A 50 -9.67 2.40 9.68
C ALA A 50 -10.60 2.21 8.47
N LYS A 51 -11.30 1.09 8.38
CA LYS A 51 -12.31 0.82 7.33
C LYS A 51 -13.48 1.80 7.37
N GLU A 52 -13.76 2.37 8.53
CA GLU A 52 -14.89 3.28 8.76
C GLU A 52 -14.46 4.75 8.77
N SER A 53 -13.16 5.01 8.61
CA SER A 53 -12.56 6.35 8.65
C SER A 53 -11.48 6.55 7.58
N TYR A 54 -10.23 6.23 7.87
CA TYR A 54 -9.06 6.53 7.02
C TYR A 54 -9.03 5.81 5.67
N LEU A 55 -9.84 4.76 5.49
CA LEU A 55 -9.99 4.04 4.22
C LEU A 55 -11.25 4.45 3.45
N GLN A 56 -12.00 5.45 3.95
CA GLN A 56 -13.19 5.98 3.31
C GLN A 56 -12.84 7.07 2.30
N VAL A 57 -12.52 6.66 1.06
CA VAL A 57 -12.13 7.55 -0.03
C VAL A 57 -13.12 8.71 -0.20
N ALA A 58 -14.42 8.42 -0.25
CA ALA A 58 -15.46 9.42 -0.47
C ALA A 58 -15.45 10.52 0.61
N LYS A 59 -15.32 10.15 1.89
CA LYS A 59 -15.27 11.12 2.99
C LYS A 59 -14.01 12.01 2.93
N ILE A 60 -12.86 11.44 2.59
CA ILE A 60 -11.62 12.20 2.47
C ILE A 60 -11.73 13.22 1.33
N ILE A 61 -12.29 12.83 0.18
CA ILE A 61 -12.54 13.74 -0.95
C ILE A 61 -13.54 14.83 -0.56
N GLU A 62 -14.62 14.47 0.14
CA GLU A 62 -15.62 15.42 0.64
C GLU A 62 -14.98 16.49 1.53
N VAL A 63 -14.18 16.09 2.52
CA VAL A 63 -13.45 17.02 3.39
C VAL A 63 -12.52 17.91 2.59
N ALA A 64 -11.75 17.37 1.63
CA ALA A 64 -10.86 18.15 0.79
C ALA A 64 -11.61 19.23 -0.01
N LYS A 65 -12.77 18.89 -0.57
CA LYS A 65 -13.62 19.85 -1.30
C LYS A 65 -14.24 20.90 -0.39
N ALA A 66 -14.75 20.50 0.76
CA ALA A 66 -15.38 21.40 1.74
C ALA A 66 -14.39 22.43 2.30
N THR A 67 -13.13 22.06 2.43
CA THR A 67 -12.06 22.94 2.94
C THR A 67 -11.32 23.73 1.85
N GLY A 68 -11.65 23.51 0.58
CA GLY A 68 -10.95 24.13 -0.55
C GLY A 68 -9.49 23.65 -0.68
N ALA A 69 -9.16 22.46 -0.16
CA ALA A 69 -7.83 21.89 -0.32
C ALA A 69 -7.54 21.63 -1.80
N GLN A 70 -6.33 21.93 -2.24
CA GLN A 70 -5.88 21.73 -3.62
C GLN A 70 -5.14 20.40 -3.80
N ALA A 71 -4.64 19.81 -2.72
CA ALA A 71 -3.84 18.60 -2.75
C ALA A 71 -4.12 17.71 -1.55
N ILE A 72 -3.89 16.40 -1.73
CA ILE A 72 -3.98 15.42 -0.66
C ILE A 72 -2.65 14.67 -0.54
N HIS A 73 -2.05 14.71 0.65
CA HIS A 73 -0.89 13.90 1.00
C HIS A 73 -1.36 12.63 1.71
N PRO A 74 -1.16 11.44 1.15
CA PRO A 74 -1.64 10.20 1.74
C PRO A 74 -0.76 9.66 2.88
N GLY A 75 0.42 10.22 3.09
CA GLY A 75 1.42 9.65 3.99
C GLY A 75 1.98 8.32 3.48
N TYR A 76 2.08 7.34 4.37
CA TYR A 76 2.38 5.95 4.05
C TYR A 76 1.33 5.00 4.65
N GLY A 77 1.21 3.77 4.13
CA GLY A 77 0.12 2.86 4.51
C GLY A 77 -1.25 3.39 4.06
N PHE A 78 -2.32 2.94 4.67
CA PHE A 78 -3.70 3.29 4.32
C PHE A 78 -3.94 3.36 2.80
N LEU A 79 -4.19 4.55 2.27
CA LEU A 79 -4.51 4.78 0.86
C LEU A 79 -3.30 5.22 0.01
N SER A 80 -2.08 5.24 0.56
CA SER A 80 -0.89 5.75 -0.15
C SER A 80 -0.53 4.95 -1.40
N GLU A 81 -0.84 3.65 -1.41
CA GLU A 81 -0.61 2.75 -2.55
C GLU A 81 -1.93 2.32 -3.22
N ASN A 82 -2.99 3.09 -3.04
CA ASN A 82 -4.31 2.79 -3.60
C ASN A 82 -4.52 3.55 -4.90
N GLU A 83 -4.53 2.82 -6.03
CA GLU A 83 -4.75 3.38 -7.36
C GLU A 83 -6.09 4.11 -7.47
N ALA A 84 -7.17 3.49 -6.95
CA ALA A 84 -8.50 4.06 -7.02
C ALA A 84 -8.59 5.39 -6.27
N PHE A 85 -7.87 5.55 -5.16
CA PHE A 85 -7.79 6.81 -4.42
C PHE A 85 -7.03 7.89 -5.21
N ALA A 86 -5.88 7.56 -5.79
CA ALA A 86 -5.13 8.48 -6.62
C ALA A 86 -5.96 8.95 -7.83
N LYS A 87 -6.70 8.03 -8.46
CA LYS A 87 -7.64 8.35 -9.53
C LYS A 87 -8.79 9.22 -9.03
N ALA A 88 -9.39 8.90 -7.89
CA ALA A 88 -10.47 9.71 -7.30
C ALA A 88 -10.01 11.14 -6.99
N CYS A 89 -8.77 11.35 -6.56
CA CYS A 89 -8.20 12.70 -6.42
C CYS A 89 -8.20 13.43 -7.75
N ALA A 90 -7.67 12.83 -8.80
CA ALA A 90 -7.60 13.43 -10.14
C ALA A 90 -9.01 13.73 -10.71
N ASP A 91 -9.95 12.81 -10.59
CA ASP A 91 -11.34 12.97 -11.05
C ASP A 91 -12.06 14.14 -10.33
N ASN A 92 -11.61 14.51 -9.12
CA ASN A 92 -12.11 15.63 -8.33
C ASN A 92 -11.21 16.88 -8.38
N GLN A 93 -10.28 16.96 -9.33
CA GLN A 93 -9.36 18.10 -9.50
C GLN A 93 -8.46 18.37 -8.28
N LEU A 94 -8.17 17.32 -7.51
CA LEU A 94 -7.25 17.35 -6.38
C LEU A 94 -5.91 16.73 -6.77
N VAL A 95 -4.82 17.38 -6.39
CA VAL A 95 -3.48 16.83 -6.61
C VAL A 95 -3.22 15.75 -5.59
N PHE A 96 -3.01 14.51 -6.04
CA PHE A 96 -2.48 13.45 -5.21
C PHE A 96 -0.97 13.64 -5.07
N ILE A 97 -0.48 13.87 -3.85
CA ILE A 97 0.96 14.06 -3.58
C ILE A 97 1.60 12.66 -3.48
N GLY A 98 2.01 12.14 -4.61
CA GLY A 98 2.56 10.81 -4.78
C GLY A 98 2.75 10.44 -6.25
N PRO A 99 3.02 9.16 -6.56
CA PRO A 99 3.14 8.71 -7.94
C PRO A 99 1.81 8.82 -8.70
N PRO A 100 1.83 8.90 -10.04
CA PRO A 100 0.60 8.83 -10.82
C PRO A 100 -0.10 7.47 -10.65
N SER A 101 -1.43 7.44 -10.78
CA SER A 101 -2.24 6.23 -10.58
C SER A 101 -1.75 5.04 -11.42
N SER A 102 -1.29 5.28 -12.66
CA SER A 102 -0.72 4.26 -13.53
C SER A 102 0.55 3.61 -12.96
N ALA A 103 1.41 4.38 -12.29
CA ALA A 103 2.59 3.84 -11.64
C ALA A 103 2.23 3.03 -10.39
N ILE A 104 1.24 3.50 -9.61
CA ILE A 104 0.71 2.74 -8.46
C ILE A 104 0.14 1.40 -8.93
N ALA A 105 -0.68 1.40 -10.00
CA ALA A 105 -1.23 0.19 -10.59
C ALA A 105 -0.14 -0.78 -11.06
N ALA A 106 0.84 -0.29 -11.81
CA ALA A 106 1.94 -1.11 -12.32
C ALA A 106 2.77 -1.76 -11.22
N MET A 107 2.95 -1.07 -10.08
CA MET A 107 3.74 -1.56 -8.94
C MET A 107 2.90 -2.29 -7.88
N GLY A 108 1.57 -2.23 -7.97
CA GLY A 108 0.66 -2.84 -7.00
C GLY A 108 0.65 -4.37 -7.02
N SER A 109 0.95 -4.99 -8.16
CA SER A 109 1.14 -6.43 -8.28
C SER A 109 2.63 -6.78 -8.26
N LYS A 110 3.05 -7.62 -7.29
CA LYS A 110 4.46 -8.04 -7.18
C LYS A 110 4.99 -8.75 -8.43
N SER A 111 4.15 -9.56 -9.09
CA SER A 111 4.53 -10.25 -10.33
C SER A 111 4.64 -9.28 -11.51
N ALA A 112 3.66 -8.41 -11.69
CA ALA A 112 3.69 -7.40 -12.75
C ALA A 112 4.85 -6.41 -12.57
N ALA A 113 5.10 -5.96 -11.32
CA ALA A 113 6.22 -5.09 -10.99
C ALA A 113 7.57 -5.75 -11.33
N LYS A 114 7.77 -7.03 -10.97
CA LYS A 114 8.99 -7.75 -11.32
C LYS A 114 9.16 -7.91 -12.83
N SER A 115 8.11 -8.27 -13.56
CA SER A 115 8.15 -8.36 -15.02
C SER A 115 8.49 -7.02 -15.68
N LEU A 116 7.98 -5.91 -15.14
CA LEU A 116 8.31 -4.56 -15.61
C LEU A 116 9.77 -4.21 -15.34
N MET A 117 10.27 -4.50 -14.14
CA MET A 117 11.66 -4.24 -13.76
C MET A 117 12.65 -5.10 -14.55
N GLU A 118 12.30 -6.35 -14.84
CA GLU A 118 13.11 -7.25 -15.68
C GLU A 118 13.26 -6.68 -17.10
N LYS A 119 12.16 -6.23 -17.72
CA LYS A 119 12.19 -5.56 -19.01
C LYS A 119 13.03 -4.28 -19.02
N ALA A 120 13.03 -3.56 -17.90
CA ALA A 120 13.83 -2.37 -17.69
C ALA A 120 15.30 -2.67 -17.32
N LYS A 121 15.70 -3.95 -17.27
CA LYS A 121 17.05 -4.42 -16.91
C LYS A 121 17.49 -3.96 -15.51
N VAL A 122 16.53 -3.76 -14.60
CA VAL A 122 16.82 -3.50 -13.19
C VAL A 122 17.21 -4.83 -12.53
N PRO A 123 18.31 -4.90 -11.78
CA PRO A 123 18.69 -6.11 -11.07
C PRO A 123 17.58 -6.60 -10.13
N LEU A 124 17.21 -7.87 -10.26
CA LEU A 124 16.20 -8.53 -9.44
C LEU A 124 16.81 -9.67 -8.64
N VAL A 125 16.25 -9.92 -7.47
CA VAL A 125 16.52 -11.19 -6.77
C VAL A 125 15.99 -12.34 -7.65
N PRO A 126 16.81 -13.37 -7.93
CA PRO A 126 16.40 -14.53 -8.70
C PRO A 126 15.08 -15.11 -8.18
N GLY A 127 14.18 -15.44 -9.08
CA GLY A 127 12.86 -15.97 -8.69
C GLY A 127 11.91 -16.08 -9.87
N TYR A 128 10.91 -16.93 -9.71
CA TYR A 128 9.81 -17.06 -10.65
C TYR A 128 8.63 -16.17 -10.24
N HIS A 129 8.06 -15.45 -11.19
CA HIS A 129 6.94 -14.52 -10.99
C HIS A 129 5.92 -14.54 -12.14
N GLY A 130 5.95 -15.60 -12.96
CA GLY A 130 4.99 -15.82 -14.04
C GLY A 130 3.64 -16.37 -13.59
N ASP A 131 2.75 -16.54 -14.57
CA ASP A 131 1.34 -16.94 -14.31
C ASP A 131 1.14 -18.45 -14.14
N ASN A 132 2.10 -19.27 -14.56
CA ASN A 132 2.00 -20.72 -14.39
C ASN A 132 2.13 -21.09 -12.91
N GLN A 133 1.04 -21.61 -12.33
CA GLN A 133 0.92 -21.98 -10.93
C GLN A 133 0.87 -23.51 -10.72
N ASP A 134 1.26 -24.29 -11.74
CA ASP A 134 1.39 -25.75 -11.62
C ASP A 134 2.49 -26.11 -10.62
N ALA A 135 2.19 -27.03 -9.69
CA ALA A 135 3.09 -27.37 -8.60
C ALA A 135 4.42 -27.95 -9.11
N SER A 136 4.34 -28.83 -10.10
CA SER A 136 5.53 -29.50 -10.67
C SER A 136 6.40 -28.50 -11.43
N PHE A 137 5.77 -27.52 -12.10
CA PHE A 137 6.49 -26.44 -12.76
C PHE A 137 7.17 -25.51 -11.75
N LEU A 138 6.46 -25.10 -10.70
CA LEU A 138 7.01 -24.23 -9.64
C LEU A 138 8.17 -24.92 -8.90
N GLN A 139 8.09 -26.23 -8.67
CA GLN A 139 9.19 -26.98 -8.09
C GLN A 139 10.44 -26.97 -8.98
N LYS A 140 10.29 -27.20 -10.29
CA LYS A 140 11.41 -27.09 -11.24
C LYS A 140 12.03 -25.70 -11.24
N GLN A 141 11.23 -24.64 -11.10
CA GLN A 141 11.76 -23.28 -10.98
C GLN A 141 12.55 -23.11 -9.66
N ALA A 142 12.06 -23.64 -8.56
CA ALA A 142 12.78 -23.61 -7.28
C ALA A 142 14.10 -24.39 -7.35
N ASP A 143 14.11 -25.56 -7.97
CA ASP A 143 15.31 -26.38 -8.19
C ASP A 143 16.36 -25.64 -9.05
N SER A 144 15.90 -24.90 -10.05
CA SER A 144 16.76 -24.09 -10.92
C SER A 144 17.37 -22.89 -10.20
N ILE A 145 16.65 -22.28 -9.25
CA ILE A 145 17.11 -21.14 -8.44
C ILE A 145 18.11 -21.61 -7.39
N GLY A 146 17.88 -22.82 -6.83
CA GLY A 146 18.60 -23.38 -5.71
C GLY A 146 17.97 -23.04 -4.36
N TYR A 147 18.08 -23.98 -3.42
CA TYR A 147 17.55 -23.82 -2.06
C TYR A 147 18.55 -23.10 -1.14
N PRO A 148 18.08 -22.34 -0.12
CA PRO A 148 16.68 -22.16 0.26
C PRO A 148 15.93 -21.17 -0.68
N VAL A 149 14.64 -21.43 -0.91
CA VAL A 149 13.75 -20.52 -1.64
C VAL A 149 12.64 -19.99 -0.75
N LEU A 150 12.14 -18.79 -1.07
CA LEU A 150 11.02 -18.19 -0.37
C LEU A 150 9.75 -18.21 -1.24
N LEU A 151 8.77 -19.00 -0.84
CA LEU A 151 7.43 -18.98 -1.43
C LEU A 151 6.65 -17.79 -0.86
N LYS A 152 5.97 -17.06 -1.74
CA LYS A 152 5.13 -15.90 -1.38
C LYS A 152 3.79 -15.98 -2.10
N ALA A 153 2.70 -15.74 -1.39
CA ALA A 153 1.41 -15.52 -2.03
C ALA A 153 1.47 -14.28 -2.93
N SER A 154 0.90 -14.34 -4.13
CA SER A 154 0.85 -13.22 -5.08
C SER A 154 0.03 -12.04 -4.53
N ALA A 155 -1.07 -12.33 -3.82
CA ALA A 155 -1.89 -11.35 -3.12
C ALA A 155 -1.67 -11.51 -1.61
N GLY A 156 -1.00 -10.56 -0.98
CA GLY A 156 -0.73 -10.56 0.46
C GLY A 156 0.30 -9.50 0.84
N GLY A 157 0.10 -8.88 1.99
CA GLY A 157 1.00 -7.87 2.56
C GLY A 157 1.49 -8.28 3.95
N GLY A 158 2.48 -7.56 4.48
CA GLY A 158 2.94 -7.73 5.85
C GLY A 158 3.58 -9.10 6.18
N GLY A 159 4.11 -9.82 5.19
CA GLY A 159 4.78 -11.11 5.41
C GLY A 159 3.86 -12.32 5.62
N LYS A 160 2.54 -12.12 5.59
CA LYS A 160 1.58 -13.22 5.72
C LYS A 160 1.61 -14.11 4.47
N GLY A 161 1.54 -15.44 4.68
CA GLY A 161 1.58 -16.42 3.58
C GLY A 161 2.96 -16.61 2.96
N MET A 162 4.04 -16.26 3.65
CA MET A 162 5.41 -16.55 3.23
C MET A 162 5.90 -17.84 3.89
N ARG A 163 6.66 -18.67 3.14
CA ARG A 163 7.30 -19.89 3.62
C ARG A 163 8.71 -20.01 3.07
N ILE A 164 9.66 -20.24 3.95
CA ILE A 164 11.02 -20.61 3.55
C ILE A 164 11.02 -22.12 3.30
N VAL A 165 11.60 -22.54 2.19
CA VAL A 165 11.72 -23.94 1.78
C VAL A 165 13.20 -24.26 1.66
N GLU A 166 13.68 -25.10 2.55
CA GLU A 166 15.11 -25.43 2.68
C GLU A 166 15.57 -26.51 1.69
N SER A 167 14.63 -27.31 1.15
CA SER A 167 14.94 -28.41 0.26
C SER A 167 13.78 -28.75 -0.66
N ALA A 168 14.06 -29.46 -1.76
CA ALA A 168 13.06 -29.95 -2.71
C ALA A 168 12.00 -30.85 -2.03
N ALA A 169 12.39 -31.64 -1.05
CA ALA A 169 11.46 -32.54 -0.34
C ALA A 169 10.38 -31.78 0.45
N ALA A 170 10.68 -30.58 0.93
CA ALA A 170 9.74 -29.75 1.70
C ALA A 170 8.87 -28.84 0.81
N PHE A 171 9.11 -28.81 -0.51
CA PHE A 171 8.50 -27.83 -1.40
C PHE A 171 6.99 -27.97 -1.53
N GLU A 172 6.50 -29.21 -1.72
CA GLU A 172 5.07 -29.47 -1.98
C GLU A 172 4.19 -29.09 -0.78
N GLU A 173 4.62 -29.49 0.43
CA GLU A 173 3.92 -29.15 1.67
C GLU A 173 3.89 -27.63 1.91
N ALA A 174 5.03 -26.98 1.72
CA ALA A 174 5.14 -25.53 1.86
C ALA A 174 4.27 -24.78 0.84
N LEU A 175 4.21 -25.27 -0.41
CA LEU A 175 3.36 -24.68 -1.46
C LEU A 175 1.88 -24.83 -1.11
N ALA A 176 1.44 -25.99 -0.65
CA ALA A 176 0.07 -26.22 -0.19
C ALA A 176 -0.30 -25.28 0.96
N SER A 177 0.59 -25.13 1.95
CA SER A 177 0.41 -24.20 3.08
C SER A 177 0.30 -22.74 2.63
N CYS A 178 1.06 -22.31 1.62
CA CYS A 178 0.96 -20.96 1.06
C CYS A 178 -0.38 -20.71 0.35
N LYS A 179 -0.94 -21.73 -0.30
CA LYS A 179 -2.24 -21.64 -1.00
C LYS A 179 -3.42 -21.55 -0.03
N ILE A 180 -3.37 -22.29 1.09
CA ILE A 180 -4.42 -22.29 2.14
C ILE A 180 -4.51 -20.94 2.85
N GLY A 181 -3.42 -20.21 3.02
CA GLY A 181 -3.40 -18.86 3.61
C GLY A 181 -4.15 -17.76 2.83
N ARG A 182 -4.78 -18.10 1.70
CA ARG A 182 -5.64 -17.21 0.90
C ARG A 182 -7.09 -17.15 1.37
N ALA A 183 -7.52 -17.98 2.29
CA ALA A 183 -8.94 -18.19 2.65
C ALA A 183 -9.39 -17.44 3.91
N HIS A 184 -8.62 -16.44 4.40
CA HIS A 184 -9.03 -15.63 5.57
C HIS A 184 -8.79 -14.15 5.33
#